data_dcdd2c146ee448ccac94cfb94e90de30
#
_entry.id   dcdd2c146ee448ccac94cfb94e90de30
#
_cell.length_a   1.000
_cell.length_b   1.000
_cell.length_c   1.000
_cell.angle_alpha   90.00
_cell.angle_beta   90.00
_cell.angle_gamma   90.00
#
_symmetry.space_group_name_H-M   'P 1'
#
loop_
_entity.id
_entity.type
_entity.pdbx_description
1 polymer ?
#
loop_
_entity_poly.entity_id
_entity_poly.type
_entity_poly.pdbx_seq_one_letter_code
_entity_poly.pdbx_strand_id
1 'polypeptide(L)'
;MSTDSEMSEDMTLWEVLNEMRLEEELCDVVLRVDEVEFKVHKIILCANSPYFRSLFIRWSSLDQKVYTMTTVSPDIMAIIIHYIYTQEIRVTTDNVQAVLVMADYLLMRDLVHDCYDFLKAHLSPENCLGIWQYADTYSFRKLQDWAYSYTLRHFEDVVRSPSSEFLELNEEQLGGILERDELNVKQEKTAFEALIMWVEHEPDIRIQHIANLLLKVRLALIDLEYFLENIKTHPLVSSSWECQPIILRTLKAMFYINEFAHNTGYPDPLARPRLPYSILFAVGGFSRRSATNIVETYNSRMDTWKCISSREESVRAYHGTVFLDGFVYVIGGFDGTECFKSVCKFNPLDRTWNEVSPMTSRRCYVSVAILDGYIYAMGGFNGRERLNTAERYQPSTNQWSLIPSMHEVRSDASATTLLGKIYICGGFNGDECLFTAECFDPRYNQWTQIERMHVRRSGVGVIALNNQVSAMGGFDGAQRLQCLEAYNPRTNSWRMLASMFNPRSNFGVEVMDGRLYVVGGYSTEGTTSNCEYYDEESKDWFDVQDMNVFRSALSCCVISGLPNITDYTIAYDDFL
;
A
#
# COMPACT_ATOMS: atom_id res chain seq x y z
N MET A 1 -33.46 51.55 28.15
CA MET A 1 -33.87 50.20 27.75
C MET A 1 -32.60 49.52 27.20
N SER A 2 -31.99 48.78 28.07
CA SER A 2 -30.77 48.03 27.85
C SER A 2 -31.06 46.80 26.96
N THR A 3 -30.36 46.69 25.88
CA THR A 3 -30.27 45.44 25.14
C THR A 3 -29.04 44.70 25.65
N ASP A 4 -29.24 43.87 26.66
CA ASP A 4 -28.26 42.85 27.04
C ASP A 4 -28.17 41.86 25.89
N SER A 5 -27.01 41.81 25.25
CA SER A 5 -26.65 40.74 24.32
C SER A 5 -26.46 39.48 25.13
N GLU A 6 -27.33 38.51 24.95
CA GLU A 6 -27.16 37.13 25.43
C GLU A 6 -25.83 36.58 24.87
N MET A 7 -24.80 36.51 25.71
CA MET A 7 -23.60 35.68 25.42
C MET A 7 -24.08 34.23 25.41
N SER A 8 -23.93 33.56 24.28
CA SER A 8 -24.19 32.12 24.17
C SER A 8 -23.22 31.34 25.07
N GLU A 9 -23.74 30.47 25.92
CA GLU A 9 -23.03 29.73 26.97
C GLU A 9 -22.00 28.72 26.45
N ASP A 10 -21.67 28.67 25.13
CA ASP A 10 -20.82 27.63 24.50
C ASP A 10 -19.60 28.15 23.70
N MET A 11 -19.22 29.43 23.86
CA MET A 11 -18.02 29.93 23.15
C MET A 11 -16.72 29.39 23.77
N THR A 12 -15.85 28.88 22.93
CA THR A 12 -14.50 28.44 23.35
C THR A 12 -13.61 29.66 23.66
N LEU A 13 -12.57 29.47 24.48
CA LEU A 13 -11.58 30.52 24.78
C LEU A 13 -10.99 31.14 23.49
N TRP A 14 -10.74 30.33 22.48
CA TRP A 14 -10.15 30.77 21.21
C TRP A 14 -11.12 31.62 20.40
N GLU A 15 -12.39 31.32 20.40
CA GLU A 15 -13.45 32.15 19.75
C GLU A 15 -13.54 33.52 20.40
N VAL A 16 -13.55 33.60 21.73
CA VAL A 16 -13.56 34.87 22.47
C VAL A 16 -12.32 35.70 22.14
N LEU A 17 -11.12 35.12 22.15
CA LEU A 17 -9.88 35.84 21.86
C LEU A 17 -9.82 36.33 20.41
N ASN A 18 -10.40 35.58 19.47
CA ASN A 18 -10.47 35.98 18.08
C ASN A 18 -11.49 37.10 17.86
N GLU A 19 -12.64 37.08 18.56
CA GLU A 19 -13.63 38.16 18.55
C GLU A 19 -13.03 39.48 19.07
N MET A 20 -12.36 39.46 20.23
CA MET A 20 -11.63 40.62 20.77
C MET A 20 -10.62 41.20 19.78
N ARG A 21 -9.90 40.32 19.04
CA ARG A 21 -8.97 40.76 18.00
C ARG A 21 -9.70 41.46 16.84
N LEU A 22 -10.82 40.89 16.38
CA LEU A 22 -11.60 41.43 15.27
C LEU A 22 -12.23 42.78 15.61
N GLU A 23 -12.64 42.97 16.87
CA GLU A 23 -13.15 44.22 17.41
C GLU A 23 -12.04 45.20 17.88
N GLU A 24 -10.77 44.82 17.71
CA GLU A 24 -9.57 45.57 18.10
C GLU A 24 -9.48 45.85 19.61
N GLU A 25 -10.18 45.07 20.43
CA GLU A 25 -10.18 45.23 21.88
C GLU A 25 -8.90 44.72 22.51
N LEU A 26 -8.31 45.51 23.40
CA LEU A 26 -7.05 45.20 24.12
C LEU A 26 -5.85 44.84 23.23
N CYS A 27 -5.88 45.10 21.92
CA CYS A 27 -4.74 44.94 21.05
C CYS A 27 -3.60 45.89 21.45
N ASP A 28 -2.43 45.35 21.78
CA ASP A 28 -1.27 46.08 22.32
C ASP A 28 -0.08 46.14 21.34
N VAL A 29 -0.21 45.54 20.15
CA VAL A 29 0.81 45.54 19.09
C VAL A 29 0.19 45.54 17.69
N VAL A 30 0.92 46.16 16.74
CA VAL A 30 0.60 46.19 15.32
C VAL A 30 1.71 45.50 14.55
N LEU A 31 1.38 44.47 13.79
CA LEU A 31 2.25 43.90 12.78
C LEU A 31 1.94 44.55 11.44
N ARG A 32 2.94 45.19 10.84
CA ARG A 32 2.81 45.80 9.51
C ARG A 32 3.51 44.89 8.47
N VAL A 33 2.73 44.47 7.48
CA VAL A 33 3.20 43.67 6.35
C VAL A 33 2.82 44.45 5.09
N ASP A 34 3.82 44.96 4.39
CA ASP A 34 3.63 45.93 3.31
C ASP A 34 2.71 47.08 3.73
N GLU A 35 1.58 47.30 3.04
CA GLU A 35 0.60 48.35 3.34
C GLU A 35 -0.51 47.88 4.30
N VAL A 36 -0.46 46.61 4.78
CA VAL A 36 -1.50 46.03 5.64
C VAL A 36 -1.05 46.01 7.10
N GLU A 37 -1.91 46.46 8.00
CA GLU A 37 -1.69 46.46 9.45
C GLU A 37 -2.60 45.44 10.14
N PHE A 38 -1.99 44.60 10.96
CA PHE A 38 -2.68 43.59 11.79
C PHE A 38 -2.54 44.00 13.24
N LYS A 39 -3.66 44.41 13.87
CA LYS A 39 -3.75 44.68 15.31
C LYS A 39 -3.94 43.38 16.07
N VAL A 40 -3.08 43.07 17.01
CA VAL A 40 -2.99 41.76 17.66
C VAL A 40 -2.54 41.90 19.13
N HIS A 41 -2.55 40.80 19.88
CA HIS A 41 -2.14 40.75 21.28
C HIS A 41 -0.74 40.11 21.42
N LYS A 42 0.22 40.82 22.02
CA LYS A 42 1.58 40.32 22.23
C LYS A 42 1.58 38.98 22.96
N ILE A 43 0.76 38.85 24.00
CA ILE A 43 0.72 37.61 24.80
C ILE A 43 0.26 36.41 24.00
N ILE A 44 -0.72 36.56 23.10
CA ILE A 44 -1.23 35.47 22.27
C ILE A 44 -0.19 35.05 21.23
N LEU A 45 0.46 36.03 20.59
CA LEU A 45 1.57 35.74 19.66
C LEU A 45 2.76 35.06 20.36
N CYS A 46 3.12 35.52 21.55
CA CYS A 46 4.21 34.92 22.35
C CYS A 46 3.90 33.48 22.80
N ALA A 47 2.63 33.16 23.06
CA ALA A 47 2.21 31.84 23.46
C ALA A 47 2.34 30.81 22.32
N ASN A 48 2.09 31.24 21.08
CA ASN A 48 2.07 30.38 19.89
C ASN A 48 3.40 30.38 19.11
N SER A 49 4.29 31.38 19.33
CA SER A 49 5.54 31.52 18.56
C SER A 49 6.71 31.96 19.42
N PRO A 50 7.75 31.10 19.55
CA PRO A 50 9.01 31.47 20.17
C PRO A 50 9.70 32.66 19.49
N TYR A 51 9.51 32.83 18.19
CA TYR A 51 10.02 33.99 17.43
C TYR A 51 9.40 35.29 17.96
N PHE A 52 8.06 35.40 18.01
CA PHE A 52 7.39 36.59 18.54
C PHE A 52 7.72 36.85 20.00
N ARG A 53 7.88 35.79 20.78
CA ARG A 53 8.33 35.91 22.17
C ARG A 53 9.71 36.54 22.26
N SER A 54 10.67 36.13 21.41
CA SER A 54 12.00 36.73 21.37
C SER A 54 11.96 38.16 20.82
N LEU A 55 11.15 38.40 19.80
CA LEU A 55 11.00 39.73 19.18
C LEU A 55 10.50 40.75 20.20
N PHE A 56 9.44 40.45 20.97
CA PHE A 56 8.83 41.40 21.89
C PHE A 56 9.54 41.55 23.24
N ILE A 57 10.22 40.50 23.72
CA ILE A 57 10.86 40.49 25.04
C ILE A 57 12.36 40.81 24.98
N ARG A 58 13.09 40.37 23.92
CA ARG A 58 14.55 40.44 23.87
C ARG A 58 15.10 41.44 22.86
N TRP A 59 14.42 41.64 21.69
CA TRP A 59 14.98 42.36 20.57
C TRP A 59 14.38 43.75 20.35
N SER A 60 13.36 44.13 21.12
CA SER A 60 12.69 45.42 20.96
C SER A 60 12.68 46.27 22.23
N SER A 61 12.50 47.57 22.08
CA SER A 61 12.30 48.50 23.20
C SER A 61 10.90 48.32 23.80
N LEU A 62 10.78 48.58 25.12
CA LEU A 62 9.50 48.44 25.85
C LEU A 62 8.35 49.24 25.26
N ASP A 63 8.65 50.36 24.60
CA ASP A 63 7.65 51.29 24.03
C ASP A 63 7.30 51.02 22.56
N GLN A 64 7.93 50.03 21.91
CA GLN A 64 7.68 49.73 20.50
C GLN A 64 6.33 49.02 20.32
N LYS A 65 5.43 49.65 19.54
CA LYS A 65 4.08 49.11 19.27
C LYS A 65 3.91 48.62 17.85
N VAL A 66 4.73 49.07 16.89
CA VAL A 66 4.63 48.67 15.47
C VAL A 66 5.86 47.90 15.06
N TYR A 67 5.64 46.72 14.45
CA TYR A 67 6.69 45.84 13.96
C TYR A 67 6.47 45.55 12.47
N THR A 68 7.44 45.88 11.64
CA THR A 68 7.38 45.62 10.19
C THR A 68 7.95 44.26 9.87
N MET A 69 7.18 43.45 9.17
CA MET A 69 7.55 42.13 8.66
C MET A 69 7.69 42.23 7.13
N THR A 70 8.92 42.06 6.63
CA THR A 70 9.24 42.25 5.20
C THR A 70 9.39 40.95 4.41
N THR A 71 9.32 39.81 5.09
CA THR A 71 9.62 38.47 4.52
C THR A 71 8.36 37.66 4.21
N VAL A 72 7.19 38.24 4.36
CA VAL A 72 5.91 37.56 4.21
C VAL A 72 4.90 38.43 3.47
N SER A 73 4.01 37.82 2.68
CA SER A 73 2.88 38.53 2.09
C SER A 73 1.74 38.74 3.09
N PRO A 74 0.91 39.77 2.92
CA PRO A 74 -0.22 40.04 3.81
C PRO A 74 -1.19 38.84 3.92
N ASP A 75 -1.45 38.14 2.82
CA ASP A 75 -2.35 36.99 2.78
C ASP A 75 -1.84 35.82 3.63
N ILE A 76 -0.55 35.52 3.54
CA ILE A 76 0.07 34.47 4.36
C ILE A 76 0.10 34.85 5.83
N MET A 77 0.39 36.13 6.14
CA MET A 77 0.34 36.61 7.53
C MET A 77 -1.09 36.53 8.09
N ALA A 78 -2.10 36.84 7.29
CA ALA A 78 -3.50 36.72 7.70
C ALA A 78 -3.87 35.27 8.07
N ILE A 79 -3.41 34.27 7.28
CA ILE A 79 -3.60 32.83 7.58
C ILE A 79 -2.91 32.45 8.89
N ILE A 80 -1.69 32.91 9.11
CA ILE A 80 -0.92 32.63 10.32
C ILE A 80 -1.58 33.24 11.55
N ILE A 81 -2.02 34.49 11.47
CA ILE A 81 -2.73 35.16 12.57
C ILE A 81 -4.05 34.44 12.82
N HIS A 82 -4.78 34.06 11.78
CA HIS A 82 -6.01 33.29 11.94
C HIS A 82 -5.75 31.99 12.72
N TYR A 83 -4.73 31.21 12.30
CA TYR A 83 -4.33 29.97 13.01
C TYR A 83 -3.98 30.23 14.48
N ILE A 84 -3.21 31.29 14.77
CA ILE A 84 -2.83 31.64 16.15
C ILE A 84 -4.04 31.85 17.05
N TYR A 85 -5.13 32.43 16.53
CA TYR A 85 -6.34 32.79 17.31
C TYR A 85 -7.45 31.73 17.26
N THR A 86 -7.42 30.79 16.31
CA THR A 86 -8.51 29.80 16.16
C THR A 86 -8.03 28.37 16.26
N GLN A 87 -6.74 28.13 16.08
CA GLN A 87 -6.13 26.80 15.91
C GLN A 87 -6.68 26.06 14.68
N GLU A 88 -7.36 26.75 13.77
CA GLU A 88 -7.86 26.18 12.52
C GLU A 88 -6.90 26.44 11.38
N ILE A 89 -6.53 25.37 10.66
CA ILE A 89 -5.67 25.49 9.49
C ILE A 89 -6.48 25.87 8.24
N ARG A 90 -6.07 26.93 7.53
CA ARG A 90 -6.67 27.40 6.27
C ARG A 90 -5.65 27.35 5.14
N VAL A 91 -5.15 26.15 4.84
CA VAL A 91 -4.22 25.96 3.73
C VAL A 91 -4.90 25.31 2.54
N THR A 92 -4.37 25.63 1.37
CA THR A 92 -4.75 25.09 0.07
C THR A 92 -3.49 24.62 -0.64
N THR A 93 -3.64 23.89 -1.75
CA THR A 93 -2.52 23.49 -2.60
C THR A 93 -1.65 24.66 -3.05
N ASP A 94 -2.25 25.85 -3.23
CA ASP A 94 -1.58 27.03 -3.76
C ASP A 94 -0.79 27.82 -2.70
N ASN A 95 -1.19 27.75 -1.41
CA ASN A 95 -0.59 28.57 -0.35
C ASN A 95 0.21 27.78 0.68
N VAL A 96 0.02 26.46 0.80
CA VAL A 96 0.60 25.62 1.86
C VAL A 96 2.13 25.72 1.93
N GLN A 97 2.81 25.81 0.80
CA GLN A 97 4.26 25.94 0.76
C GLN A 97 4.72 27.26 1.37
N ALA A 98 4.09 28.38 1.02
CA ALA A 98 4.41 29.68 1.58
C ALA A 98 4.07 29.77 3.09
N VAL A 99 2.94 29.17 3.51
CA VAL A 99 2.57 29.05 4.92
C VAL A 99 3.59 28.23 5.69
N LEU A 100 4.06 27.09 5.13
CA LEU A 100 5.04 26.21 5.76
C LEU A 100 6.39 26.93 5.99
N VAL A 101 6.92 27.64 5.00
CA VAL A 101 8.18 28.42 5.14
C VAL A 101 8.03 29.47 6.23
N MET A 102 6.90 30.16 6.28
CA MET A 102 6.68 31.19 7.30
C MET A 102 6.41 30.61 8.69
N ALA A 103 5.70 29.49 8.79
CA ALA A 103 5.49 28.77 10.04
C ALA A 103 6.82 28.29 10.65
N ASP A 104 7.73 27.79 9.81
CA ASP A 104 9.08 27.39 10.23
C ASP A 104 9.90 28.61 10.68
N TYR A 105 9.88 29.69 9.90
CA TYR A 105 10.55 30.94 10.28
C TYR A 105 10.07 31.51 11.62
N LEU A 106 8.76 31.43 11.87
CA LEU A 106 8.14 31.86 13.12
C LEU A 106 8.25 30.83 14.25
N LEU A 107 8.89 29.68 14.00
CA LEU A 107 9.07 28.56 14.94
C LEU A 107 7.75 27.99 15.49
N MET A 108 6.71 27.94 14.65
CA MET A 108 5.36 27.43 14.98
C MET A 108 5.28 25.93 14.62
N ARG A 109 5.75 25.08 15.53
CA ARG A 109 5.92 23.63 15.26
C ARG A 109 4.63 22.90 14.90
N ASP A 110 3.51 23.28 15.54
CA ASP A 110 2.22 22.62 15.30
C ASP A 110 1.71 22.94 13.89
N LEU A 111 1.77 24.22 13.48
CA LEU A 111 1.41 24.63 12.11
C LEU A 111 2.32 24.02 11.05
N VAL A 112 3.62 23.86 11.34
CA VAL A 112 4.55 23.13 10.45
C VAL A 112 4.11 21.67 10.28
N HIS A 113 3.69 21.03 11.38
CA HIS A 113 3.21 19.64 11.34
C HIS A 113 1.92 19.50 10.53
N ASP A 114 0.98 20.39 10.75
CA ASP A 114 -0.30 20.44 10.00
C ASP A 114 -0.06 20.67 8.50
N CYS A 115 0.88 21.55 8.13
CA CYS A 115 1.29 21.74 6.73
C CYS A 115 1.94 20.48 6.13
N TYR A 116 2.75 19.75 6.91
CA TYR A 116 3.33 18.47 6.46
C TYR A 116 2.26 17.43 6.22
N ASP A 117 1.29 17.29 7.11
CA ASP A 117 0.19 16.33 6.96
C ASP A 117 -0.68 16.65 5.76
N PHE A 118 -0.95 17.95 5.53
CA PHE A 118 -1.66 18.41 4.34
C PHE A 118 -0.89 18.04 3.05
N LEU A 119 0.40 18.38 2.95
CA LEU A 119 1.23 18.08 1.77
C LEU A 119 1.34 16.58 1.54
N LYS A 120 1.53 15.80 2.60
CA LYS A 120 1.59 14.34 2.53
C LYS A 120 0.29 13.72 2.01
N ALA A 121 -0.87 14.23 2.47
CA ALA A 121 -2.19 13.76 2.03
C ALA A 121 -2.49 14.12 0.56
N HIS A 122 -1.85 15.16 0.02
CA HIS A 122 -2.05 15.64 -1.35
C HIS A 122 -0.89 15.31 -2.31
N LEU A 123 0.02 14.40 -1.91
CA LEU A 123 1.05 13.89 -2.83
C LEU A 123 0.39 13.13 -3.99
N SER A 124 0.80 13.46 -5.19
CA SER A 124 0.35 12.83 -6.43
C SER A 124 1.51 12.64 -7.40
N PRO A 125 1.39 11.82 -8.45
CA PRO A 125 2.41 11.68 -9.49
C PRO A 125 2.75 13.00 -10.20
N GLU A 126 1.84 13.97 -10.16
CA GLU A 126 1.97 15.25 -10.85
C GLU A 126 2.77 16.30 -10.06
N ASN A 127 2.89 16.14 -8.72
CA ASN A 127 3.48 17.15 -7.84
C ASN A 127 4.59 16.64 -6.90
N CYS A 128 4.82 15.33 -6.85
CA CYS A 128 5.73 14.76 -5.87
C CYS A 128 7.19 15.18 -6.08
N LEU A 129 7.63 15.36 -7.32
CA LEU A 129 8.98 15.81 -7.63
C LEU A 129 9.18 17.29 -7.28
N GLY A 130 8.20 18.15 -7.59
CA GLY A 130 8.23 19.55 -7.19
C GLY A 130 8.23 19.72 -5.67
N ILE A 131 7.43 18.93 -4.94
CA ILE A 131 7.44 18.92 -3.46
C ILE A 131 8.78 18.40 -2.93
N TRP A 132 9.38 17.38 -3.55
CA TRP A 132 10.71 16.89 -3.19
C TRP A 132 11.79 17.96 -3.35
N GLN A 133 11.84 18.64 -4.49
CA GLN A 133 12.81 19.73 -4.76
C GLN A 133 12.59 20.93 -3.83
N TYR A 134 11.33 21.30 -3.58
CA TYR A 134 10.95 22.32 -2.61
C TYR A 134 11.46 21.97 -1.20
N ALA A 135 11.21 20.75 -0.74
CA ALA A 135 11.64 20.29 0.57
C ALA A 135 13.16 20.23 0.71
N ASP A 136 13.88 19.88 -0.36
CA ASP A 136 15.35 19.92 -0.42
C ASP A 136 15.87 21.36 -0.28
N THR A 137 15.30 22.30 -1.05
CA THR A 137 15.67 23.72 -1.03
C THR A 137 15.56 24.36 0.36
N TYR A 138 14.49 24.02 1.09
CA TYR A 138 14.24 24.57 2.43
C TYR A 138 14.69 23.64 3.57
N SER A 139 15.36 22.53 3.26
CA SER A 139 15.86 21.55 4.23
C SER A 139 14.77 20.89 5.11
N PHE A 140 13.57 20.72 4.58
CA PHE A 140 12.45 20.02 5.23
C PHE A 140 12.60 18.49 5.10
N ARG A 141 13.54 17.90 5.83
CA ARG A 141 13.96 16.50 5.67
C ARG A 141 12.80 15.49 5.68
N LYS A 142 11.85 15.62 6.61
CA LYS A 142 10.70 14.68 6.67
C LYS A 142 9.85 14.74 5.41
N LEU A 143 9.57 15.93 4.92
CA LEU A 143 8.78 16.13 3.70
C LEU A 143 9.56 15.63 2.47
N GLN A 144 10.87 15.89 2.43
CA GLN A 144 11.78 15.38 1.41
C GLN A 144 11.76 13.85 1.34
N ASP A 145 11.89 13.17 2.49
CA ASP A 145 11.86 11.71 2.56
C ASP A 145 10.52 11.13 2.11
N TRP A 146 9.40 11.77 2.47
CA TRP A 146 8.07 11.32 2.06
C TRP A 146 7.84 11.49 0.56
N ALA A 147 8.16 12.66 0.01
CA ALA A 147 8.01 12.94 -1.42
C ALA A 147 8.93 12.05 -2.27
N TYR A 148 10.17 11.84 -1.85
CA TYR A 148 11.11 10.94 -2.51
C TYR A 148 10.64 9.47 -2.46
N SER A 149 10.19 9.01 -1.30
CA SER A 149 9.63 7.66 -1.15
C SER A 149 8.37 7.48 -1.99
N TYR A 150 7.52 8.51 -2.11
CA TYR A 150 6.37 8.51 -2.99
C TYR A 150 6.78 8.36 -4.46
N THR A 151 7.77 9.13 -4.90
CA THR A 151 8.34 9.06 -6.27
C THR A 151 8.86 7.66 -6.59
N LEU A 152 9.62 7.03 -5.67
CA LEU A 152 10.13 5.68 -5.87
C LEU A 152 9.00 4.64 -6.00
N ARG A 153 7.93 4.78 -5.22
CA ARG A 153 6.79 3.86 -5.21
C ARG A 153 5.91 3.98 -6.44
N HIS A 154 5.73 5.19 -6.94
CA HIS A 154 4.82 5.53 -8.04
C HIS A 154 5.57 5.95 -9.31
N PHE A 155 6.80 5.48 -9.47
CA PHE A 155 7.70 5.94 -10.54
C PHE A 155 7.09 5.82 -11.94
N GLU A 156 6.41 4.71 -12.25
CA GLU A 156 5.78 4.53 -13.56
C GLU A 156 4.68 5.56 -13.83
N ASP A 157 3.91 5.93 -12.79
CA ASP A 157 2.85 6.94 -12.88
C ASP A 157 3.45 8.35 -12.99
N VAL A 158 4.55 8.62 -12.27
CA VAL A 158 5.29 9.89 -12.34
C VAL A 158 5.86 10.13 -13.73
N VAL A 159 6.47 9.11 -14.34
CA VAL A 159 7.02 9.19 -15.71
C VAL A 159 5.92 9.40 -16.75
N ARG A 160 4.74 8.80 -16.56
CA ARG A 160 3.59 8.94 -17.46
C ARG A 160 2.74 10.17 -17.19
N SER A 161 3.03 10.90 -16.12
CA SER A 161 2.30 12.10 -15.73
C SER A 161 2.40 13.17 -16.82
N PRO A 162 1.34 13.96 -17.07
CA PRO A 162 1.40 15.10 -17.96
C PRO A 162 2.27 16.26 -17.42
N SER A 163 2.71 16.19 -16.17
CA SER A 163 3.62 17.16 -15.56
C SER A 163 5.01 17.08 -16.19
N SER A 164 5.63 18.24 -16.43
CA SER A 164 7.01 18.32 -16.93
C SER A 164 8.07 18.04 -15.86
N GLU A 165 7.69 17.94 -14.59
CA GLU A 165 8.62 17.85 -13.46
C GLU A 165 9.67 16.73 -13.61
N PHE A 166 9.28 15.58 -14.17
CA PHE A 166 10.21 14.48 -14.43
C PHE A 166 11.30 14.87 -15.43
N LEU A 167 10.91 15.60 -16.47
CA LEU A 167 11.85 16.06 -17.52
C LEU A 167 12.76 17.20 -17.06
N GLU A 168 12.41 17.87 -15.96
CA GLU A 168 13.21 18.95 -15.36
C GLU A 168 14.27 18.45 -14.37
N LEU A 169 14.28 17.15 -14.05
CA LEU A 169 15.30 16.56 -13.19
C LEU A 169 16.70 16.76 -13.77
N ASN A 170 17.68 17.02 -12.90
CA ASN A 170 19.08 16.99 -13.29
C ASN A 170 19.63 15.55 -13.31
N GLU A 171 20.85 15.35 -13.86
CA GLU A 171 21.50 14.03 -13.94
C GLU A 171 21.61 13.32 -12.59
N GLU A 172 22.05 14.08 -11.56
CA GLU A 172 22.28 13.52 -10.22
C GLU A 172 20.96 13.04 -9.60
N GLN A 173 19.88 13.82 -9.75
CA GLN A 173 18.55 13.48 -9.25
C GLN A 173 17.97 12.24 -9.94
N LEU A 174 17.99 12.22 -11.28
CA LEU A 174 17.53 11.05 -12.04
C LEU A 174 18.40 9.82 -11.74
N GLY A 175 19.71 10.01 -11.72
CA GLY A 175 20.65 8.93 -11.40
C GLY A 175 20.44 8.38 -10.00
N GLY A 176 20.17 9.24 -9.02
CA GLY A 176 19.84 8.84 -7.65
C GLY A 176 18.55 8.04 -7.57
N ILE A 177 17.54 8.37 -8.37
CA ILE A 177 16.28 7.59 -8.45
C ILE A 177 16.53 6.22 -9.10
N LEU A 178 17.20 6.18 -10.26
CA LEU A 178 17.44 4.95 -11.02
C LEU A 178 18.34 3.95 -10.27
N GLU A 179 19.23 4.41 -9.41
CA GLU A 179 20.15 3.57 -8.65
C GLU A 179 19.48 2.84 -7.47
N ARG A 180 18.37 3.38 -6.94
CA ARG A 180 17.71 2.85 -5.73
C ARG A 180 17.17 1.45 -5.95
N ASP A 181 17.49 0.55 -5.02
CA ASP A 181 16.90 -0.81 -5.03
C ASP A 181 15.39 -0.77 -4.74
N GLU A 182 14.91 0.27 -4.04
CA GLU A 182 13.50 0.48 -3.71
C GLU A 182 12.66 1.05 -4.86
N LEU A 183 13.26 1.35 -6.02
CA LEU A 183 12.54 1.84 -7.19
C LEU A 183 11.52 0.80 -7.67
N ASN A 184 10.24 1.15 -7.59
CA ASN A 184 9.14 0.25 -7.95
C ASN A 184 8.82 0.37 -9.44
N VAL A 185 9.41 -0.48 -10.24
CA VAL A 185 9.09 -0.69 -11.66
C VAL A 185 8.67 -2.13 -11.87
N LYS A 186 7.61 -2.35 -12.63
CA LYS A 186 7.15 -3.71 -12.97
C LYS A 186 8.17 -4.45 -13.82
N GLN A 187 8.78 -3.74 -14.75
CA GLN A 187 9.81 -4.26 -15.65
C GLN A 187 10.91 -3.22 -15.81
N GLU A 188 12.17 -3.64 -15.83
CA GLU A 188 13.32 -2.73 -15.99
C GLU A 188 13.34 -1.97 -17.31
N LYS A 189 12.65 -2.45 -18.35
CA LYS A 189 12.48 -1.69 -19.59
C LYS A 189 11.85 -0.32 -19.35
N THR A 190 10.93 -0.19 -18.38
CA THR A 190 10.31 1.10 -18.04
C THR A 190 11.35 2.10 -17.50
N ALA A 191 12.32 1.63 -16.71
CA ALA A 191 13.42 2.48 -16.25
C ALA A 191 14.32 2.95 -17.41
N PHE A 192 14.57 2.06 -18.40
CA PHE A 192 15.28 2.41 -19.62
C PHE A 192 14.50 3.42 -20.48
N GLU A 193 13.22 3.18 -20.71
CA GLU A 193 12.33 4.07 -21.48
C GLU A 193 12.26 5.47 -20.84
N ALA A 194 12.18 5.54 -19.51
CA ALA A 194 12.20 6.78 -18.76
C ALA A 194 13.54 7.55 -18.94
N LEU A 195 14.67 6.84 -18.89
CA LEU A 195 15.98 7.40 -19.17
C LEU A 195 16.04 7.99 -20.60
N ILE A 196 15.60 7.24 -21.60
CA ILE A 196 15.61 7.70 -23.00
C ILE A 196 14.73 8.93 -23.16
N MET A 197 13.51 8.93 -22.61
CA MET A 197 12.60 10.07 -22.66
C MET A 197 13.23 11.33 -22.03
N TRP A 198 13.95 11.17 -20.93
CA TRP A 198 14.67 12.29 -20.31
C TRP A 198 15.81 12.82 -21.19
N VAL A 199 16.58 11.93 -21.83
CA VAL A 199 17.66 12.36 -22.76
C VAL A 199 17.09 13.04 -24.00
N GLU A 200 16.00 12.51 -24.58
CA GLU A 200 15.35 13.04 -25.78
C GLU A 200 14.70 14.43 -25.57
N HIS A 201 14.41 14.80 -24.33
CA HIS A 201 13.90 16.14 -24.03
C HIS A 201 14.91 17.25 -24.31
N GLU A 202 16.20 17.01 -24.01
CA GLU A 202 17.31 17.95 -24.28
C GLU A 202 18.56 17.20 -24.78
N PRO A 203 18.51 16.63 -25.99
CA PRO A 203 19.52 15.67 -26.45
C PRO A 203 20.93 16.27 -26.54
N ASP A 204 21.07 17.52 -26.94
CA ASP A 204 22.39 18.18 -27.12
C ASP A 204 23.16 18.32 -25.80
N ILE A 205 22.44 18.44 -24.68
CA ILE A 205 23.04 18.61 -23.35
C ILE A 205 23.12 17.24 -22.61
N ARG A 206 22.10 16.37 -22.76
CA ARG A 206 21.92 15.19 -21.91
C ARG A 206 22.57 13.92 -22.47
N ILE A 207 22.90 13.87 -23.75
CA ILE A 207 23.49 12.68 -24.37
C ILE A 207 24.83 12.26 -23.70
N GLN A 208 25.59 13.21 -23.21
CA GLN A 208 26.86 12.95 -22.50
C GLN A 208 26.67 12.13 -21.20
N HIS A 209 25.47 12.16 -20.60
CA HIS A 209 25.15 11.49 -19.34
C HIS A 209 24.57 10.09 -19.54
N ILE A 210 24.25 9.69 -20.80
CA ILE A 210 23.55 8.44 -21.10
C ILE A 210 24.28 7.21 -20.58
N ALA A 211 25.61 7.14 -20.73
CA ALA A 211 26.41 5.98 -20.31
C ALA A 211 26.41 5.83 -18.78
N ASN A 212 26.55 6.95 -18.05
CA ASN A 212 26.51 6.95 -16.59
C ASN A 212 25.15 6.53 -16.04
N LEU A 213 24.08 7.05 -16.61
CA LEU A 213 22.71 6.70 -16.20
C LEU A 213 22.32 5.27 -16.61
N LEU A 214 22.80 4.80 -17.76
CA LEU A 214 22.55 3.42 -18.23
C LEU A 214 23.13 2.36 -17.29
N LEU A 215 24.24 2.66 -16.60
CA LEU A 215 24.81 1.78 -15.55
C LEU A 215 23.92 1.64 -14.31
N LYS A 216 22.96 2.54 -14.11
CA LYS A 216 22.02 2.52 -12.98
C LYS A 216 20.73 1.75 -13.27
N VAL A 217 20.48 1.42 -14.54
CA VAL A 217 19.39 0.55 -14.98
C VAL A 217 19.83 -0.92 -14.88
N ARG A 218 18.99 -1.80 -14.40
CA ARG A 218 19.28 -3.24 -14.22
C ARG A 218 19.14 -3.98 -15.56
N LEU A 219 19.96 -3.60 -16.54
CA LEU A 219 19.82 -4.01 -17.95
C LEU A 219 19.82 -5.53 -18.16
N ALA A 220 20.52 -6.30 -17.32
CA ALA A 220 20.59 -7.75 -17.44
C ALA A 220 19.28 -8.46 -17.01
N LEU A 221 18.33 -7.75 -16.40
CA LEU A 221 17.01 -8.25 -16.03
C LEU A 221 15.94 -7.95 -17.09
N ILE A 222 16.32 -7.30 -18.18
CA ILE A 222 15.43 -7.02 -19.32
C ILE A 222 15.41 -8.25 -20.24
N ASP A 223 14.25 -8.49 -20.84
CA ASP A 223 14.13 -9.56 -21.84
C ASP A 223 15.18 -9.42 -22.97
N LEU A 224 15.79 -10.53 -23.38
CA LEU A 224 16.89 -10.52 -24.35
C LEU A 224 16.47 -9.99 -25.73
N GLU A 225 15.27 -10.33 -26.20
CA GLU A 225 14.76 -9.86 -27.48
C GLU A 225 14.55 -8.35 -27.45
N TYR A 226 13.89 -7.84 -26.40
CA TYR A 226 13.71 -6.40 -26.19
C TYR A 226 15.07 -5.68 -26.09
N PHE A 227 16.03 -6.24 -25.35
CA PHE A 227 17.38 -5.67 -25.21
C PHE A 227 18.10 -5.54 -26.56
N LEU A 228 18.05 -6.58 -27.39
CA LEU A 228 18.72 -6.60 -28.69
C LEU A 228 18.05 -5.63 -29.67
N GLU A 229 16.71 -5.58 -29.71
CA GLU A 229 15.95 -4.82 -30.69
C GLU A 229 15.79 -3.34 -30.32
N ASN A 230 15.63 -3.02 -29.02
CA ASN A 230 15.27 -1.67 -28.60
C ASN A 230 16.39 -0.93 -27.86
N ILE A 231 17.27 -1.64 -27.13
CA ILE A 231 18.35 -1.00 -26.36
C ILE A 231 19.64 -0.94 -27.15
N LYS A 232 20.14 -2.09 -27.60
CA LYS A 232 21.42 -2.18 -28.33
C LYS A 232 21.40 -1.39 -29.64
N THR A 233 20.28 -1.39 -30.34
CA THR A 233 20.11 -0.70 -31.63
C THR A 233 19.64 0.74 -31.48
N HIS A 234 19.28 1.19 -30.29
CA HIS A 234 18.78 2.54 -30.05
C HIS A 234 19.80 3.60 -30.53
N PRO A 235 19.40 4.61 -31.34
CA PRO A 235 20.34 5.57 -31.91
C PRO A 235 21.24 6.25 -30.89
N LEU A 236 20.68 6.68 -29.75
CA LEU A 236 21.43 7.35 -28.67
C LEU A 236 22.44 6.42 -27.97
N VAL A 237 22.14 5.12 -27.89
CA VAL A 237 23.02 4.12 -27.25
C VAL A 237 24.08 3.62 -28.25
N SER A 238 23.69 3.32 -29.48
CA SER A 238 24.57 2.79 -30.51
C SER A 238 25.60 3.82 -31.00
N SER A 239 25.25 5.10 -30.99
CA SER A 239 26.15 6.19 -31.37
C SER A 239 27.18 6.56 -30.29
N SER A 240 26.92 6.21 -29.04
CA SER A 240 27.83 6.49 -27.93
C SER A 240 28.87 5.38 -27.76
N TRP A 241 30.14 5.69 -27.94
CA TRP A 241 31.24 4.74 -27.73
C TRP A 241 31.35 4.30 -26.26
N GLU A 242 30.94 5.12 -25.31
CA GLU A 242 30.95 4.85 -23.87
C GLU A 242 29.88 3.83 -23.47
N CYS A 243 28.80 3.70 -24.24
CA CYS A 243 27.76 2.70 -24.01
C CYS A 243 28.19 1.29 -24.46
N GLN A 244 29.15 1.14 -25.41
CA GLN A 244 29.52 -0.16 -25.96
C GLN A 244 30.07 -1.16 -24.92
N PRO A 245 30.94 -0.77 -23.98
CA PRO A 245 31.37 -1.65 -22.90
C PRO A 245 30.22 -2.12 -22.00
N ILE A 246 29.21 -1.23 -21.75
CA ILE A 246 28.04 -1.53 -20.93
C ILE A 246 27.18 -2.58 -21.61
N ILE A 247 26.90 -2.41 -22.91
CA ILE A 247 26.15 -3.38 -23.72
C ILE A 247 26.83 -4.75 -23.69
N LEU A 248 28.16 -4.80 -23.88
CA LEU A 248 28.90 -6.07 -23.85
C LEU A 248 28.86 -6.73 -22.45
N ARG A 249 29.02 -5.93 -21.40
CA ARG A 249 28.90 -6.39 -19.99
C ARG A 249 27.52 -6.96 -19.71
N THR A 250 26.45 -6.27 -20.14
CA THR A 250 25.07 -6.70 -19.99
C THR A 250 24.82 -8.05 -20.69
N LEU A 251 25.26 -8.21 -21.94
CA LEU A 251 25.10 -9.47 -22.68
C LEU A 251 25.83 -10.63 -21.99
N LYS A 252 27.01 -10.39 -21.42
CA LYS A 252 27.70 -11.41 -20.61
C LYS A 252 26.94 -11.78 -19.36
N ALA A 253 26.37 -10.79 -18.66
CA ALA A 253 25.56 -11.02 -17.48
C ALA A 253 24.29 -11.81 -17.81
N MET A 254 23.56 -11.44 -18.87
CA MET A 254 22.37 -12.16 -19.35
C MET A 254 22.68 -13.60 -19.70
N PHE A 255 23.78 -13.85 -20.45
CA PHE A 255 24.22 -15.20 -20.78
C PHE A 255 24.52 -16.01 -19.51
N TYR A 256 25.22 -15.42 -18.55
CA TYR A 256 25.56 -16.12 -17.31
C TYR A 256 24.30 -16.46 -16.50
N ILE A 257 23.35 -15.53 -16.37
CA ILE A 257 22.07 -15.75 -15.69
C ILE A 257 21.31 -16.93 -16.36
N ASN A 258 21.23 -16.94 -17.68
CA ASN A 258 20.49 -17.96 -18.42
C ASN A 258 21.11 -19.37 -18.30
N GLU A 259 22.44 -19.47 -18.32
CA GLU A 259 23.13 -20.76 -18.33
C GLU A 259 23.42 -21.32 -16.93
N PHE A 260 23.64 -20.46 -15.92
CA PHE A 260 24.21 -20.87 -14.64
C PHE A 260 23.37 -20.50 -13.43
N ALA A 261 22.40 -19.57 -13.54
CA ALA A 261 21.80 -18.94 -12.39
C ALA A 261 20.56 -19.62 -11.81
N HIS A 262 20.34 -20.90 -12.06
CA HIS A 262 19.28 -21.61 -11.32
C HIS A 262 19.56 -21.71 -9.80
N ASN A 263 20.78 -21.37 -9.31
CA ASN A 263 21.15 -21.48 -7.90
C ASN A 263 22.21 -20.48 -7.39
N THR A 264 22.76 -19.59 -8.19
CA THR A 264 23.79 -18.64 -7.72
C THR A 264 23.58 -17.26 -8.36
N GLY A 265 23.44 -16.22 -7.56
CA GLY A 265 23.40 -14.84 -8.03
C GLY A 265 24.65 -14.48 -8.85
N TYR A 266 24.51 -13.60 -9.83
CA TYR A 266 25.63 -13.02 -10.57
C TYR A 266 26.05 -11.69 -9.94
N PRO A 267 27.32 -11.52 -9.51
CA PRO A 267 27.76 -10.36 -8.74
C PRO A 267 27.93 -9.09 -9.58
N ASP A 268 26.95 -8.76 -10.42
CA ASP A 268 26.96 -7.56 -11.26
C ASP A 268 25.77 -6.64 -10.89
N PRO A 269 26.00 -5.37 -10.60
CA PRO A 269 24.93 -4.42 -10.33
C PRO A 269 23.85 -4.36 -11.42
N LEU A 270 24.20 -4.63 -12.70
CA LEU A 270 23.26 -4.67 -13.81
C LEU A 270 22.29 -5.87 -13.75
N ALA A 271 22.61 -6.89 -12.93
CA ALA A 271 21.83 -8.09 -12.73
C ALA A 271 21.16 -8.15 -11.35
N ARG A 272 21.35 -7.14 -10.50
CA ARG A 272 20.81 -7.11 -9.14
C ARG A 272 19.31 -6.79 -9.17
N PRO A 273 18.43 -7.67 -8.69
CA PRO A 273 17.00 -7.39 -8.61
C PRO A 273 16.70 -6.21 -7.66
N ARG A 274 15.66 -5.45 -7.99
CA ARG A 274 15.14 -4.42 -7.07
C ARG A 274 14.39 -5.05 -5.93
N LEU A 275 14.29 -4.34 -4.81
CA LEU A 275 13.45 -4.75 -3.69
C LEU A 275 11.97 -4.72 -4.12
N PRO A 276 11.17 -5.70 -3.70
CA PRO A 276 9.76 -5.70 -4.01
C PRO A 276 9.04 -4.60 -3.21
N TYR A 277 8.09 -3.92 -3.86
CA TYR A 277 7.19 -3.01 -3.16
C TYR A 277 6.13 -3.78 -2.35
N SER A 278 5.72 -4.92 -2.88
CA SER A 278 4.74 -5.82 -2.28
C SER A 278 5.33 -7.20 -2.09
N ILE A 279 4.95 -7.86 -1.00
CA ILE A 279 5.26 -9.26 -0.72
C ILE A 279 3.99 -10.03 -0.42
N LEU A 280 3.93 -11.27 -0.87
CA LEU A 280 2.86 -12.18 -0.48
C LEU A 280 3.24 -12.84 0.84
N PHE A 281 2.31 -12.85 1.78
CA PHE A 281 2.47 -13.37 3.14
C PHE A 281 1.57 -14.59 3.28
N ALA A 282 2.16 -15.78 3.47
CA ALA A 282 1.46 -17.05 3.58
C ALA A 282 1.56 -17.58 5.01
N VAL A 283 0.42 -17.71 5.68
CA VAL A 283 0.33 -17.99 7.12
C VAL A 283 -0.27 -19.34 7.38
N GLY A 284 0.34 -20.12 8.28
CA GLY A 284 -0.20 -21.35 8.86
C GLY A 284 -0.53 -22.43 7.84
N GLY A 285 -1.63 -23.11 8.06
CA GLY A 285 -2.13 -24.20 7.22
C GLY A 285 -1.97 -25.58 7.85
N PHE A 286 -2.21 -26.59 7.06
CA PHE A 286 -2.12 -28.00 7.44
C PHE A 286 -0.98 -28.67 6.69
N SER A 287 0.03 -29.18 7.39
CA SER A 287 1.21 -29.86 6.85
C SER A 287 1.42 -31.19 7.59
N ARG A 288 1.76 -32.24 6.87
CA ARG A 288 2.09 -33.57 7.46
C ARG A 288 1.11 -34.05 8.53
N ARG A 289 -0.21 -33.82 8.36
CA ARG A 289 -1.32 -34.21 9.24
C ARG A 289 -1.49 -33.35 10.51
N SER A 290 -0.87 -32.21 10.62
CA SER A 290 -1.07 -31.27 11.73
C SER A 290 -1.17 -29.82 11.24
N ALA A 291 -1.87 -29.00 12.01
CA ALA A 291 -1.82 -27.56 11.81
C ALA A 291 -0.39 -27.04 12.10
N THR A 292 0.01 -25.99 11.42
CA THR A 292 1.35 -25.40 11.55
C THR A 292 1.27 -23.90 11.83
N ASN A 293 2.32 -23.36 12.43
CA ASN A 293 2.54 -21.92 12.64
C ASN A 293 3.49 -21.31 11.61
N ILE A 294 3.85 -22.04 10.55
CA ILE A 294 4.82 -21.58 9.57
C ILE A 294 4.27 -20.36 8.85
N VAL A 295 5.09 -19.32 8.79
CA VAL A 295 4.86 -18.11 8.01
C VAL A 295 5.99 -17.98 7.00
N GLU A 296 5.62 -17.86 5.71
CA GLU A 296 6.56 -17.64 4.62
C GLU A 296 6.15 -16.40 3.83
N THR A 297 7.14 -15.70 3.31
CA THR A 297 6.95 -14.54 2.45
C THR A 297 7.53 -14.81 1.06
N TYR A 298 6.81 -14.38 0.03
CA TYR A 298 7.24 -14.54 -1.35
C TYR A 298 7.61 -13.20 -1.97
N ASN A 299 8.79 -13.14 -2.56
CA ASN A 299 9.33 -12.02 -3.32
C ASN A 299 9.21 -12.30 -4.82
N SER A 300 8.29 -11.63 -5.50
CA SER A 300 8.06 -11.78 -6.95
C SER A 300 9.21 -11.29 -7.83
N ARG A 301 10.10 -10.43 -7.31
CA ARG A 301 11.26 -9.90 -8.07
C ARG A 301 12.40 -10.89 -8.18
N MET A 302 12.55 -11.74 -7.16
CA MET A 302 13.59 -12.74 -7.08
C MET A 302 13.04 -14.16 -7.26
N ASP A 303 11.72 -14.32 -7.35
CA ASP A 303 11.04 -15.62 -7.37
C ASP A 303 11.49 -16.52 -6.21
N THR A 304 11.42 -16.01 -4.97
CA THR A 304 11.96 -16.69 -3.79
C THR A 304 11.01 -16.64 -2.60
N TRP A 305 11.00 -17.72 -1.81
CA TRP A 305 10.31 -17.82 -0.53
C TRP A 305 11.27 -17.73 0.65
N LYS A 306 10.91 -16.94 1.66
CA LYS A 306 11.62 -16.82 2.93
C LYS A 306 10.72 -17.25 4.09
N CYS A 307 11.20 -18.17 4.93
CA CYS A 307 10.52 -18.51 6.18
C CYS A 307 10.87 -17.47 7.25
N ILE A 308 9.81 -16.90 7.87
CA ILE A 308 9.94 -15.85 8.90
C ILE A 308 9.33 -16.24 10.24
N SER A 309 8.86 -17.48 10.39
CA SER A 309 8.17 -17.99 11.59
C SER A 309 9.00 -17.82 12.85
N SER A 310 8.34 -17.45 13.94
CA SER A 310 8.90 -17.56 15.29
C SER A 310 8.39 -18.84 15.98
N ARG A 311 9.05 -19.25 17.09
CA ARG A 311 8.62 -20.44 17.86
C ARG A 311 7.42 -20.17 18.76
N GLU A 312 7.01 -18.93 18.91
CA GLU A 312 5.97 -18.48 19.86
C GLU A 312 4.56 -18.39 19.23
N GLU A 313 4.45 -18.60 17.93
CA GLU A 313 3.18 -18.47 17.20
C GLU A 313 2.28 -19.68 17.41
N SER A 314 0.97 -19.44 17.57
CA SER A 314 -0.04 -20.51 17.65
C SER A 314 -0.23 -21.18 16.30
N VAL A 315 -0.30 -22.50 16.28
CA VAL A 315 -0.61 -23.27 15.08
C VAL A 315 -2.05 -23.00 14.62
N ARG A 316 -2.27 -22.74 13.32
CA ARG A 316 -3.60 -22.48 12.76
C ARG A 316 -3.73 -22.97 11.33
N ALA A 317 -4.87 -23.57 11.03
CA ALA A 317 -5.31 -23.91 9.67
C ALA A 317 -6.76 -23.46 9.49
N TYR A 318 -7.24 -23.30 8.27
CA TYR A 318 -8.62 -22.89 7.96
C TYR A 318 -9.02 -21.55 8.59
N HIS A 319 -8.05 -20.67 8.81
CA HIS A 319 -8.24 -19.30 9.28
C HIS A 319 -8.31 -18.35 8.09
N GLY A 320 -8.76 -17.12 8.33
CA GLY A 320 -8.63 -16.02 7.37
C GLY A 320 -7.46 -15.11 7.72
N THR A 321 -6.82 -14.56 6.70
CA THR A 321 -5.72 -13.59 6.87
C THR A 321 -6.00 -12.36 6.02
N VAL A 322 -5.81 -11.16 6.59
CA VAL A 322 -5.98 -9.88 5.89
C VAL A 322 -4.93 -8.88 6.38
N PHE A 323 -4.55 -7.96 5.50
CA PHE A 323 -3.67 -6.83 5.84
C PHE A 323 -4.45 -5.53 5.85
N LEU A 324 -4.52 -4.86 6.99
CA LEU A 324 -5.26 -3.61 7.18
C LEU A 324 -4.48 -2.65 8.07
N ASP A 325 -4.38 -1.37 7.67
CA ASP A 325 -3.77 -0.27 8.42
C ASP A 325 -2.36 -0.60 8.95
N GLY A 326 -1.54 -1.26 8.11
CA GLY A 326 -0.17 -1.63 8.44
C GLY A 326 -0.01 -2.90 9.29
N PHE A 327 -1.09 -3.65 9.54
CA PHE A 327 -1.08 -4.87 10.35
C PHE A 327 -1.67 -6.06 9.62
N VAL A 328 -1.14 -7.26 9.89
CA VAL A 328 -1.73 -8.52 9.45
C VAL A 328 -2.63 -9.06 10.55
N TYR A 329 -3.87 -9.39 10.21
CA TYR A 329 -4.82 -10.01 11.10
C TYR A 329 -5.05 -11.47 10.70
N VAL A 330 -4.95 -12.37 11.67
CA VAL A 330 -5.22 -13.82 11.52
C VAL A 330 -6.45 -14.16 12.35
N ILE A 331 -7.52 -14.60 11.68
CA ILE A 331 -8.88 -14.61 12.22
C ILE A 331 -9.38 -16.05 12.29
N GLY A 332 -9.76 -16.50 13.50
CA GLY A 332 -10.31 -17.83 13.72
C GLY A 332 -9.35 -18.96 13.39
N GLY A 333 -9.86 -20.03 12.79
CA GLY A 333 -9.11 -21.21 12.39
C GLY A 333 -9.25 -22.39 13.34
N PHE A 334 -8.36 -23.38 13.16
CA PHE A 334 -8.36 -24.68 13.82
C PHE A 334 -6.94 -25.16 14.08
N ASP A 335 -6.66 -25.74 15.24
CA ASP A 335 -5.33 -26.25 15.62
C ASP A 335 -5.16 -27.77 15.45
N GLY A 336 -6.23 -28.46 15.07
CA GLY A 336 -6.31 -29.92 15.04
C GLY A 336 -7.22 -30.47 16.13
N THR A 337 -7.61 -29.66 17.13
CA THR A 337 -8.46 -30.05 18.27
C THR A 337 -9.69 -29.17 18.41
N GLU A 338 -9.52 -27.83 18.33
CA GLU A 338 -10.63 -26.90 18.51
C GLU A 338 -10.65 -25.77 17.47
N CYS A 339 -11.86 -25.25 17.22
CA CYS A 339 -12.06 -24.04 16.42
C CYS A 339 -11.86 -22.79 17.27
N PHE A 340 -11.19 -21.77 16.73
CA PHE A 340 -10.89 -20.53 17.43
C PHE A 340 -11.91 -19.42 17.17
N LYS A 341 -12.13 -18.59 18.18
CA LYS A 341 -12.71 -17.26 18.04
C LYS A 341 -11.66 -16.15 18.17
N SER A 342 -10.43 -16.49 18.58
CA SER A 342 -9.35 -15.54 18.78
C SER A 342 -8.90 -14.95 17.46
N VAL A 343 -8.42 -13.70 17.54
CA VAL A 343 -7.88 -12.92 16.44
C VAL A 343 -6.50 -12.43 16.84
N CYS A 344 -5.49 -12.78 16.05
CA CYS A 344 -4.11 -12.34 16.25
C CYS A 344 -3.80 -11.21 15.27
N LYS A 345 -3.10 -10.20 15.76
CA LYS A 345 -2.62 -9.03 15.03
C LYS A 345 -1.10 -9.05 15.01
N PHE A 346 -0.51 -9.06 13.82
CA PHE A 346 0.94 -8.99 13.62
C PHE A 346 1.35 -7.61 13.15
N ASN A 347 2.35 -7.04 13.81
CA ASN A 347 3.00 -5.80 13.36
C ASN A 347 4.24 -6.14 12.52
N PRO A 348 4.25 -5.87 11.21
CA PRO A 348 5.40 -6.18 10.37
C PRO A 348 6.65 -5.32 10.67
N LEU A 349 6.50 -4.15 11.31
CA LEU A 349 7.64 -3.25 11.58
C LEU A 349 8.54 -3.78 12.69
N ASP A 350 7.94 -4.28 13.76
CA ASP A 350 8.66 -4.80 14.95
C ASP A 350 8.57 -6.33 15.09
N ARG A 351 7.85 -6.99 14.15
CA ARG A 351 7.65 -8.44 14.08
C ARG A 351 7.00 -9.04 15.34
N THR A 352 6.07 -8.30 15.95
CA THR A 352 5.38 -8.72 17.16
C THR A 352 3.96 -9.19 16.88
N TRP A 353 3.53 -10.22 17.62
CA TRP A 353 2.17 -10.74 17.61
C TRP A 353 1.42 -10.30 18.86
N ASN A 354 0.19 -9.85 18.71
CA ASN A 354 -0.70 -9.49 19.81
C ASN A 354 -2.09 -10.05 19.56
N GLU A 355 -2.80 -10.46 20.62
CA GLU A 355 -4.21 -10.78 20.51
C GLU A 355 -5.05 -9.50 20.60
N VAL A 356 -6.08 -9.43 19.77
CA VAL A 356 -7.12 -8.38 19.79
C VAL A 356 -8.46 -8.99 20.21
N SER A 357 -9.50 -8.17 20.35
CA SER A 357 -10.82 -8.66 20.76
C SER A 357 -11.26 -9.84 19.90
N PRO A 358 -11.69 -10.94 20.53
CA PRO A 358 -12.11 -12.14 19.82
C PRO A 358 -13.48 -11.94 19.15
N MET A 359 -13.76 -12.72 18.10
CA MET A 359 -15.08 -12.84 17.48
C MET A 359 -16.15 -13.27 18.49
N THR A 360 -17.40 -13.00 18.17
CA THR A 360 -18.54 -13.48 18.96
C THR A 360 -18.67 -15.00 18.90
N SER A 361 -18.38 -15.60 17.74
CA SER A 361 -18.47 -17.06 17.51
C SER A 361 -17.11 -17.63 17.11
N ARG A 362 -16.87 -18.90 17.49
CA ARG A 362 -15.76 -19.70 16.97
C ARG A 362 -15.99 -19.92 15.48
N ARG A 363 -14.93 -19.80 14.65
CA ARG A 363 -15.02 -20.01 13.20
C ARG A 363 -13.73 -20.62 12.66
N CYS A 364 -13.78 -21.83 12.15
CA CYS A 364 -12.81 -22.36 11.20
C CYS A 364 -13.46 -22.52 9.82
N TYR A 365 -12.71 -22.68 8.75
CA TYR A 365 -13.21 -22.57 7.36
C TYR A 365 -13.93 -21.23 7.11
N VAL A 366 -13.43 -20.18 7.74
CA VAL A 366 -14.03 -18.85 7.74
C VAL A 366 -13.62 -18.07 6.49
N SER A 367 -14.58 -17.36 5.91
CA SER A 367 -14.30 -16.38 4.85
C SER A 367 -14.07 -15.00 5.45
N VAL A 368 -13.04 -14.30 4.99
CA VAL A 368 -12.71 -12.94 5.44
C VAL A 368 -12.61 -11.98 4.28
N ALA A 369 -12.95 -10.72 4.52
CA ALA A 369 -12.79 -9.63 3.55
C ALA A 369 -12.60 -8.30 4.29
N ILE A 370 -12.02 -7.31 3.61
CA ILE A 370 -11.89 -5.93 4.11
C ILE A 370 -12.79 -5.02 3.29
N LEU A 371 -13.56 -4.18 3.96
CA LEU A 371 -14.35 -3.15 3.31
C LEU A 371 -14.48 -1.92 4.23
N ASP A 372 -14.19 -0.73 3.69
CA ASP A 372 -14.33 0.56 4.39
C ASP A 372 -13.63 0.60 5.76
N GLY A 373 -12.42 0.03 5.86
CA GLY A 373 -11.64 -0.01 7.11
C GLY A 373 -12.14 -1.02 8.15
N TYR A 374 -13.11 -1.88 7.81
CA TYR A 374 -13.59 -2.97 8.65
C TYR A 374 -13.10 -4.32 8.13
N ILE A 375 -12.87 -5.25 9.03
CA ILE A 375 -12.63 -6.67 8.71
C ILE A 375 -13.94 -7.44 8.91
N TYR A 376 -14.35 -8.20 7.92
CA TYR A 376 -15.55 -9.03 7.97
C TYR A 376 -15.17 -10.50 8.08
N ALA A 377 -15.81 -11.22 9.02
CA ALA A 377 -15.70 -12.67 9.19
C ALA A 377 -17.07 -13.31 8.96
N MET A 378 -17.15 -14.23 8.01
CA MET A 378 -18.42 -14.73 7.47
C MET A 378 -18.43 -16.24 7.41
N GLY A 379 -19.55 -16.85 7.82
CA GLY A 379 -19.74 -18.29 7.78
C GLY A 379 -18.74 -19.08 8.62
N GLY A 380 -18.32 -20.22 8.09
CA GLY A 380 -17.39 -21.14 8.74
C GLY A 380 -18.09 -22.23 9.55
N PHE A 381 -17.32 -22.90 10.41
CA PHE A 381 -17.75 -23.96 11.31
C PHE A 381 -17.34 -23.66 12.75
N ASN A 382 -18.24 -23.78 13.71
CA ASN A 382 -17.98 -23.40 15.10
C ASN A 382 -17.52 -24.57 15.98
N GLY A 383 -17.35 -25.76 15.41
CA GLY A 383 -17.05 -27.02 16.11
C GLY A 383 -18.28 -27.90 16.30
N ARG A 384 -19.50 -27.39 16.02
CA ARG A 384 -20.76 -28.14 16.13
C ARG A 384 -21.60 -28.06 14.86
N GLU A 385 -21.73 -26.87 14.32
CA GLU A 385 -22.55 -26.56 13.14
C GLU A 385 -21.87 -25.59 12.22
N ARG A 386 -22.26 -25.59 10.97
CA ARG A 386 -21.85 -24.58 9.97
C ARG A 386 -22.69 -23.33 10.11
N LEU A 387 -22.13 -22.20 9.79
CA LEU A 387 -22.69 -20.90 10.08
C LEU A 387 -23.11 -20.16 8.81
N ASN A 388 -24.24 -19.44 8.90
CA ASN A 388 -24.57 -18.36 7.96
C ASN A 388 -24.40 -16.97 8.59
N THR A 389 -24.00 -16.92 9.86
CA THR A 389 -23.78 -15.64 10.55
C THR A 389 -22.54 -14.95 10.07
N ALA A 390 -22.56 -13.62 10.12
CA ALA A 390 -21.45 -12.78 9.77
C ALA A 390 -21.26 -11.67 10.81
N GLU A 391 -20.03 -11.24 10.99
CA GLU A 391 -19.65 -10.19 11.94
C GLU A 391 -18.54 -9.33 11.36
N ARG A 392 -18.45 -8.06 11.80
CA ARG A 392 -17.39 -7.14 11.39
C ARG A 392 -16.62 -6.60 12.58
N TYR A 393 -15.33 -6.42 12.38
CA TYR A 393 -14.40 -5.85 13.35
C TYR A 393 -14.01 -4.43 12.97
N GLN A 394 -14.03 -3.54 13.95
CA GLN A 394 -13.55 -2.17 13.83
C GLN A 394 -12.22 -2.00 14.56
N PRO A 395 -11.09 -1.82 13.86
CA PRO A 395 -9.77 -1.71 14.49
C PRO A 395 -9.65 -0.55 15.47
N SER A 396 -10.24 0.60 15.16
CA SER A 396 -10.17 1.82 16.00
C SER A 396 -10.82 1.67 17.37
N THR A 397 -11.87 0.84 17.49
CA THR A 397 -12.58 0.56 18.76
C THR A 397 -12.22 -0.79 19.35
N ASN A 398 -11.51 -1.63 18.61
CA ASN A 398 -11.18 -3.01 18.97
C ASN A 398 -12.43 -3.83 19.33
N GLN A 399 -13.50 -3.73 18.52
CA GLN A 399 -14.78 -4.41 18.78
C GLN A 399 -15.34 -5.13 17.56
N TRP A 400 -16.00 -6.27 17.81
CA TRP A 400 -16.78 -7.00 16.84
C TRP A 400 -18.26 -6.69 16.97
N SER A 401 -18.96 -6.59 15.85
CA SER A 401 -20.40 -6.41 15.79
C SER A 401 -21.02 -7.36 14.76
N LEU A 402 -22.17 -7.95 15.09
CA LEU A 402 -22.91 -8.80 14.15
C LEU A 402 -23.48 -7.94 13.03
N ILE A 403 -23.47 -8.49 11.82
CA ILE A 403 -24.20 -8.00 10.65
C ILE A 403 -25.29 -9.02 10.27
N PRO A 404 -26.23 -8.68 9.38
CA PRO A 404 -27.23 -9.64 8.91
C PRO A 404 -26.61 -10.95 8.44
N SER A 405 -27.30 -12.06 8.72
CA SER A 405 -26.88 -13.38 8.27
C SER A 405 -27.05 -13.55 6.77
N MET A 406 -26.17 -14.35 6.16
CA MET A 406 -26.31 -14.80 4.78
C MET A 406 -27.59 -15.66 4.61
N HIS A 407 -28.04 -15.79 3.39
CA HIS A 407 -29.18 -16.67 3.07
C HIS A 407 -28.81 -18.16 3.26
N GLU A 408 -27.58 -18.53 2.91
CA GLU A 408 -27.10 -19.89 3.01
C GLU A 408 -26.03 -20.08 4.08
N VAL A 409 -26.07 -21.24 4.72
CA VAL A 409 -25.01 -21.73 5.60
C VAL A 409 -23.81 -22.11 4.74
N ARG A 410 -22.62 -21.54 5.05
CA ARG A 410 -21.40 -21.76 4.27
C ARG A 410 -20.17 -21.93 5.16
N SER A 411 -19.51 -23.06 5.05
CA SER A 411 -18.13 -23.24 5.49
C SER A 411 -17.25 -23.46 4.26
N ASP A 412 -15.95 -23.18 4.35
CA ASP A 412 -15.02 -23.42 3.23
C ASP A 412 -15.37 -22.65 1.94
N ALA A 413 -16.12 -21.56 2.09
CA ALA A 413 -16.33 -20.54 1.08
C ALA A 413 -15.15 -19.56 1.08
N SER A 414 -15.07 -18.72 0.08
CA SER A 414 -14.11 -17.61 0.04
C SER A 414 -14.80 -16.32 -0.36
N ALA A 415 -14.26 -15.19 0.05
CA ALA A 415 -14.86 -13.89 -0.16
C ALA A 415 -13.84 -12.85 -0.62
N THR A 416 -14.33 -11.86 -1.35
CA THR A 416 -13.55 -10.71 -1.81
C THR A 416 -14.39 -9.45 -1.83
N THR A 417 -13.73 -8.32 -1.92
CA THR A 417 -14.37 -7.00 -2.01
C THR A 417 -14.23 -6.43 -3.41
N LEU A 418 -15.33 -5.95 -3.97
CA LEU A 418 -15.33 -5.31 -5.26
C LEU A 418 -16.42 -4.21 -5.32
N LEU A 419 -16.08 -3.02 -5.82
CA LEU A 419 -17.01 -1.89 -6.02
C LEU A 419 -17.83 -1.55 -4.74
N GLY A 420 -17.18 -1.54 -3.58
CA GLY A 420 -17.82 -1.21 -2.31
C GLY A 420 -18.80 -2.27 -1.77
N LYS A 421 -18.67 -3.52 -2.22
CA LYS A 421 -19.47 -4.66 -1.77
C LYS A 421 -18.59 -5.88 -1.50
N ILE A 422 -19.07 -6.77 -0.65
CA ILE A 422 -18.43 -8.06 -0.38
C ILE A 422 -19.15 -9.16 -1.17
N TYR A 423 -18.38 -9.98 -1.85
CA TYR A 423 -18.86 -11.15 -2.59
C TYR A 423 -18.34 -12.40 -1.93
N ILE A 424 -19.24 -13.34 -1.58
CA ILE A 424 -18.89 -14.66 -1.04
C ILE A 424 -19.42 -15.74 -1.98
N CYS A 425 -18.57 -16.69 -2.33
CA CYS A 425 -18.90 -17.70 -3.34
C CYS A 425 -18.60 -19.12 -2.84
N GLY A 426 -19.46 -20.06 -3.21
CA GLY A 426 -19.29 -21.46 -2.94
C GLY A 426 -19.35 -21.85 -1.46
N GLY A 427 -18.55 -22.84 -1.11
CA GLY A 427 -18.49 -23.43 0.24
C GLY A 427 -19.23 -24.77 0.34
N PHE A 428 -19.47 -25.18 1.57
CA PHE A 428 -20.16 -26.42 1.94
C PHE A 428 -21.19 -26.14 3.03
N ASN A 429 -22.43 -26.56 2.84
CA ASN A 429 -23.54 -26.32 3.78
C ASN A 429 -23.75 -27.43 4.82
N GLY A 430 -23.07 -28.55 4.68
CA GLY A 430 -23.24 -29.76 5.51
C GLY A 430 -23.67 -30.95 4.68
N ASP A 431 -24.42 -30.71 3.60
CA ASP A 431 -24.96 -31.76 2.74
C ASP A 431 -24.24 -31.78 1.39
N GLU A 432 -23.98 -30.61 0.80
CA GLU A 432 -23.39 -30.50 -0.54
C GLU A 432 -22.45 -29.31 -0.70
N CYS A 433 -21.55 -29.42 -1.66
CA CYS A 433 -20.74 -28.28 -2.14
C CYS A 433 -21.64 -27.30 -2.88
N LEU A 434 -21.44 -25.99 -2.62
CA LEU A 434 -22.29 -24.94 -3.14
C LEU A 434 -21.77 -24.37 -4.46
N PHE A 435 -22.67 -24.00 -5.34
CA PHE A 435 -22.41 -23.20 -6.53
C PHE A 435 -23.04 -21.81 -6.46
N THR A 436 -23.73 -21.53 -5.34
CA THR A 436 -24.38 -20.26 -5.08
C THR A 436 -23.38 -19.22 -4.59
N ALA A 437 -23.69 -17.95 -4.84
CA ALA A 437 -22.92 -16.82 -4.40
C ALA A 437 -23.85 -15.71 -3.90
N GLU A 438 -23.36 -14.92 -2.96
CA GLU A 438 -24.09 -13.81 -2.34
C GLU A 438 -23.23 -12.55 -2.31
N CYS A 439 -23.89 -11.40 -2.34
CA CYS A 439 -23.27 -10.10 -2.26
C CYS A 439 -23.83 -9.32 -1.07
N PHE A 440 -22.96 -8.77 -0.22
CA PHE A 440 -23.32 -7.86 0.88
C PHE A 440 -23.08 -6.41 0.47
N ASP A 441 -24.11 -5.58 0.58
CA ASP A 441 -24.01 -4.12 0.41
C ASP A 441 -24.10 -3.44 1.79
N PRO A 442 -23.01 -2.84 2.31
CA PRO A 442 -22.99 -2.23 3.64
C PRO A 442 -23.88 -1.00 3.75
N ARG A 443 -24.19 -0.31 2.63
CA ARG A 443 -25.08 0.87 2.62
C ARG A 443 -26.51 0.51 2.94
N TYR A 444 -26.96 -0.68 2.52
CA TYR A 444 -28.30 -1.20 2.81
C TYR A 444 -28.29 -2.22 3.94
N ASN A 445 -27.07 -2.59 4.42
CA ASN A 445 -26.87 -3.64 5.42
C ASN A 445 -27.60 -4.95 5.07
N GLN A 446 -27.47 -5.39 3.83
CA GLN A 446 -28.27 -6.51 3.29
C GLN A 446 -27.43 -7.42 2.40
N TRP A 447 -27.72 -8.73 2.49
CA TRP A 447 -27.26 -9.77 1.55
C TRP A 447 -28.24 -9.91 0.39
N THR A 448 -27.69 -10.13 -0.80
CA THR A 448 -28.45 -10.40 -2.01
C THR A 448 -27.81 -11.58 -2.74
N GLN A 449 -28.62 -12.55 -3.16
CA GLN A 449 -28.15 -13.64 -4.02
C GLN A 449 -27.83 -13.09 -5.40
N ILE A 450 -26.70 -13.53 -5.95
CA ILE A 450 -26.28 -13.21 -7.32
C ILE A 450 -26.38 -14.47 -8.19
N GLU A 451 -26.14 -14.34 -9.50
CA GLU A 451 -26.14 -15.50 -10.40
C GLU A 451 -25.14 -16.55 -9.90
N ARG A 452 -25.56 -17.83 -10.00
CA ARG A 452 -24.79 -18.98 -9.53
C ARG A 452 -23.60 -19.28 -10.44
N MET A 453 -22.52 -19.81 -9.86
CA MET A 453 -21.40 -20.35 -10.61
C MET A 453 -21.79 -21.54 -11.48
N HIS A 454 -21.01 -21.85 -12.50
CA HIS A 454 -21.23 -23.02 -13.35
C HIS A 454 -20.90 -24.33 -12.62
N VAL A 455 -19.97 -24.29 -11.65
CA VAL A 455 -19.47 -25.47 -10.95
C VAL A 455 -19.59 -25.30 -9.42
N ARG A 456 -19.96 -26.37 -8.72
CA ARG A 456 -19.94 -26.42 -7.26
C ARG A 456 -18.50 -26.37 -6.76
N ARG A 457 -18.24 -25.59 -5.69
CA ARG A 457 -16.88 -25.38 -5.19
C ARG A 457 -16.86 -25.24 -3.67
N SER A 458 -16.19 -26.15 -2.96
CA SER A 458 -15.81 -26.03 -1.55
C SER A 458 -14.28 -25.94 -1.45
N GLY A 459 -13.73 -25.15 -0.53
CA GLY A 459 -12.29 -24.86 -0.50
C GLY A 459 -11.84 -24.08 -1.75
N VAL A 460 -12.71 -23.22 -2.22
CA VAL A 460 -12.54 -22.36 -3.40
C VAL A 460 -11.67 -21.15 -3.08
N GLY A 461 -10.88 -20.67 -4.04
CA GLY A 461 -10.25 -19.34 -3.99
C GLY A 461 -11.15 -18.29 -4.67
N VAL A 462 -11.41 -17.17 -4.00
CA VAL A 462 -12.19 -16.05 -4.55
C VAL A 462 -11.43 -14.75 -4.37
N ILE A 463 -11.23 -14.02 -5.47
CA ILE A 463 -10.49 -12.75 -5.46
C ILE A 463 -11.04 -11.79 -6.52
N ALA A 464 -10.96 -10.50 -6.25
CA ALA A 464 -11.30 -9.47 -7.24
C ALA A 464 -10.08 -9.15 -8.12
N LEU A 465 -10.29 -9.19 -9.43
CA LEU A 465 -9.30 -8.80 -10.43
C LEU A 465 -10.03 -8.08 -11.58
N ASN A 466 -9.52 -6.95 -12.04
CA ASN A 466 -10.03 -6.20 -13.21
C ASN A 466 -11.55 -5.96 -13.22
N ASN A 467 -12.10 -5.49 -12.09
CA ASN A 467 -13.53 -5.25 -11.89
C ASN A 467 -14.43 -6.49 -12.04
N GLN A 468 -13.88 -7.68 -11.86
CA GLN A 468 -14.60 -8.95 -11.84
C GLN A 468 -14.23 -9.73 -10.56
N VAL A 469 -15.14 -10.61 -10.14
CA VAL A 469 -14.89 -11.57 -9.06
C VAL A 469 -14.51 -12.91 -9.68
N SER A 470 -13.29 -13.36 -9.43
CA SER A 470 -12.76 -14.63 -9.92
C SER A 470 -12.94 -15.71 -8.86
N ALA A 471 -13.52 -16.84 -9.24
CA ALA A 471 -13.66 -18.05 -8.41
C ALA A 471 -12.92 -19.20 -9.08
N MET A 472 -12.00 -19.83 -8.35
CA MET A 472 -11.08 -20.82 -8.92
C MET A 472 -10.91 -22.04 -8.03
N GLY A 473 -10.60 -23.16 -8.67
CA GLY A 473 -10.32 -24.41 -7.98
C GLY A 473 -11.46 -24.86 -7.07
N GLY A 474 -11.11 -25.53 -5.98
CA GLY A 474 -12.04 -26.09 -5.01
C GLY A 474 -12.32 -27.58 -5.24
N PHE A 475 -13.30 -28.09 -4.51
CA PHE A 475 -13.80 -29.46 -4.57
C PHE A 475 -15.29 -29.43 -4.89
N ASP A 476 -15.75 -30.21 -5.88
CA ASP A 476 -17.14 -30.21 -6.34
C ASP A 476 -18.04 -31.24 -5.65
N GLY A 477 -17.44 -32.05 -4.78
CA GLY A 477 -18.09 -33.20 -4.11
C GLY A 477 -17.56 -34.55 -4.65
N ALA A 478 -16.91 -34.56 -5.83
CA ALA A 478 -16.32 -35.74 -6.44
C ALA A 478 -14.85 -35.60 -6.72
N GLN A 479 -14.41 -34.44 -7.23
CA GLN A 479 -13.02 -34.19 -7.65
C GLN A 479 -12.58 -32.76 -7.32
N ARG A 480 -11.26 -32.55 -7.27
CA ARG A 480 -10.68 -31.21 -7.19
C ARG A 480 -10.65 -30.56 -8.55
N LEU A 481 -10.84 -29.26 -8.55
CA LEU A 481 -11.02 -28.45 -9.75
C LEU A 481 -9.76 -27.65 -10.05
N GLN A 482 -9.51 -27.45 -11.34
CA GLN A 482 -8.51 -26.51 -11.85
C GLN A 482 -9.14 -25.32 -12.59
N CYS A 483 -10.45 -25.38 -12.87
CA CYS A 483 -11.12 -24.37 -13.65
C CYS A 483 -11.31 -23.07 -12.89
N LEU A 484 -11.24 -21.96 -13.63
CA LEU A 484 -11.46 -20.59 -13.18
C LEU A 484 -12.68 -20.02 -13.89
N GLU A 485 -13.54 -19.35 -13.15
CA GLU A 485 -14.65 -18.56 -13.71
C GLU A 485 -14.69 -17.16 -13.11
N ALA A 486 -15.09 -16.18 -13.92
CA ALA A 486 -15.17 -14.78 -13.54
C ALA A 486 -16.60 -14.26 -13.60
N TYR A 487 -17.02 -13.59 -12.53
CA TYR A 487 -18.31 -12.93 -12.42
C TYR A 487 -18.19 -11.45 -12.76
N ASN A 488 -19.10 -10.99 -13.62
CA ASN A 488 -19.23 -9.58 -13.95
C ASN A 488 -20.44 -8.98 -13.21
N PRO A 489 -20.24 -8.07 -12.24
CA PRO A 489 -21.33 -7.46 -11.49
C PRO A 489 -22.31 -6.64 -12.33
N ARG A 490 -21.86 -6.11 -13.47
CA ARG A 490 -22.71 -5.28 -14.36
C ARG A 490 -23.73 -6.11 -15.11
N THR A 491 -23.35 -7.33 -15.50
CA THR A 491 -24.21 -8.24 -16.31
C THR A 491 -24.84 -9.34 -15.46
N ASN A 492 -24.45 -9.45 -14.19
CA ASN A 492 -24.83 -10.52 -13.27
C ASN A 492 -24.65 -11.91 -13.91
N SER A 493 -23.46 -12.17 -14.47
CA SER A 493 -23.17 -13.42 -15.16
C SER A 493 -21.75 -13.90 -14.95
N TRP A 494 -21.56 -15.22 -15.00
CA TRP A 494 -20.26 -15.89 -14.92
C TRP A 494 -19.78 -16.31 -16.31
N ARG A 495 -18.45 -16.31 -16.51
CA ARG A 495 -17.79 -16.84 -17.71
C ARG A 495 -16.57 -17.67 -17.31
N MET A 496 -16.30 -18.75 -18.05
CA MET A 496 -15.10 -19.56 -17.85
C MET A 496 -13.86 -18.82 -18.38
N LEU A 497 -12.74 -18.99 -17.68
CA LEU A 497 -11.41 -18.50 -18.07
C LEU A 497 -10.42 -19.67 -18.18
N ALA A 498 -9.14 -19.38 -18.51
CA ALA A 498 -8.07 -20.36 -18.57
C ALA A 498 -7.89 -21.08 -17.22
N SER A 499 -7.75 -22.40 -17.25
CA SER A 499 -7.60 -23.23 -16.07
C SER A 499 -6.19 -23.20 -15.52
N MET A 500 -6.03 -23.31 -14.20
CA MET A 500 -4.76 -23.57 -13.52
C MET A 500 -4.10 -24.84 -14.07
N PHE A 501 -2.81 -24.97 -13.88
CA PHE A 501 -2.11 -26.22 -14.26
C PHE A 501 -2.53 -27.39 -13.37
N ASN A 502 -2.68 -27.17 -12.06
CA ASN A 502 -2.97 -28.21 -11.10
C ASN A 502 -4.33 -28.03 -10.42
N PRO A 503 -5.18 -29.11 -10.38
CA PRO A 503 -6.42 -29.07 -9.62
C PRO A 503 -6.10 -29.01 -8.12
N ARG A 504 -6.74 -28.09 -7.40
CA ARG A 504 -6.49 -27.88 -5.97
C ARG A 504 -7.67 -27.29 -5.22
N SER A 505 -7.75 -27.56 -3.90
CA SER A 505 -8.67 -26.95 -2.96
C SER A 505 -7.92 -26.43 -1.72
N ASN A 506 -8.52 -25.53 -0.95
CA ASN A 506 -7.96 -25.01 0.31
C ASN A 506 -6.54 -24.44 0.16
N PHE A 507 -6.35 -23.62 -0.82
CA PHE A 507 -5.10 -22.94 -1.19
C PHE A 507 -5.20 -21.45 -0.84
N GLY A 508 -4.05 -20.77 -0.78
CA GLY A 508 -3.98 -19.32 -0.68
C GLY A 508 -4.19 -18.66 -2.04
N VAL A 509 -4.90 -17.55 -2.07
CA VAL A 509 -5.08 -16.74 -3.29
C VAL A 509 -4.94 -15.26 -2.96
N GLU A 510 -4.17 -14.54 -3.79
CA GLU A 510 -3.98 -13.09 -3.67
C GLU A 510 -3.64 -12.45 -5.00
N VAL A 511 -3.89 -11.15 -5.11
CA VAL A 511 -3.45 -10.32 -6.23
C VAL A 511 -2.26 -9.46 -5.79
N MET A 512 -1.13 -9.62 -6.47
CA MET A 512 0.07 -8.84 -6.23
C MET A 512 0.68 -8.39 -7.56
N ASP A 513 1.04 -7.11 -7.66
CA ASP A 513 1.61 -6.49 -8.87
C ASP A 513 0.75 -6.70 -10.15
N GLY A 514 -0.58 -6.79 -9.99
CA GLY A 514 -1.53 -7.01 -11.09
C GLY A 514 -1.67 -8.45 -11.56
N ARG A 515 -1.00 -9.41 -10.92
CA ARG A 515 -1.07 -10.84 -11.17
C ARG A 515 -1.81 -11.55 -10.06
N LEU A 516 -2.55 -12.60 -10.41
CA LEU A 516 -3.29 -13.42 -9.47
C LEU A 516 -2.45 -14.65 -9.10
N TYR A 517 -2.03 -14.74 -7.85
CA TYR A 517 -1.21 -15.84 -7.32
C TYR A 517 -2.06 -16.88 -6.61
N VAL A 518 -1.73 -18.13 -6.83
CA VAL A 518 -2.32 -19.31 -6.18
C VAL A 518 -1.19 -20.08 -5.49
N VAL A 519 -1.37 -20.38 -4.19
CA VAL A 519 -0.30 -20.84 -3.32
C VAL A 519 -0.69 -22.10 -2.58
N GLY A 520 0.03 -23.18 -2.77
CA GLY A 520 -0.16 -24.44 -2.07
C GLY A 520 -1.52 -25.09 -2.28
N GLY A 521 -2.09 -25.64 -1.22
CA GLY A 521 -3.40 -26.28 -1.21
C GLY A 521 -3.35 -27.80 -1.14
N TYR A 522 -4.48 -28.42 -1.41
CA TYR A 522 -4.63 -29.87 -1.46
C TYR A 522 -4.96 -30.29 -2.90
N SER A 523 -4.02 -30.98 -3.52
CA SER A 523 -4.13 -31.51 -4.90
C SER A 523 -4.70 -32.93 -4.92
N THR A 524 -4.73 -33.58 -6.09
CA THR A 524 -5.09 -34.99 -6.23
C THR A 524 -4.14 -35.93 -5.52
N GLU A 525 -2.86 -35.52 -5.40
CA GLU A 525 -1.79 -36.32 -4.77
C GLU A 525 -1.63 -36.02 -3.27
N GLY A 526 -2.29 -34.98 -2.77
CA GLY A 526 -2.21 -34.56 -1.38
C GLY A 526 -1.88 -33.08 -1.22
N THR A 527 -1.32 -32.73 -0.07
CA THR A 527 -0.88 -31.37 0.25
C THR A 527 0.31 -30.97 -0.65
N THR A 528 0.23 -29.81 -1.27
CA THR A 528 1.25 -29.33 -2.21
C THR A 528 1.92 -28.03 -1.74
N SER A 529 3.18 -27.81 -2.19
CA SER A 529 3.91 -26.53 -2.09
C SER A 529 3.81 -25.69 -3.37
N ASN A 530 3.27 -26.28 -4.43
CA ASN A 530 3.24 -25.67 -5.75
C ASN A 530 2.54 -24.32 -5.77
N CYS A 531 3.14 -23.37 -6.50
CA CYS A 531 2.66 -22.02 -6.69
C CYS A 531 2.58 -21.69 -8.17
N GLU A 532 1.55 -20.97 -8.57
CA GLU A 532 1.37 -20.50 -9.95
C GLU A 532 0.68 -19.12 -9.94
N TYR A 533 0.86 -18.34 -11.00
CA TYR A 533 0.10 -17.09 -11.17
C TYR A 533 -0.60 -17.02 -12.53
N TYR A 534 -1.72 -16.33 -12.55
CA TYR A 534 -2.44 -15.96 -13.77
C TYR A 534 -2.09 -14.53 -14.16
N ASP A 535 -1.69 -14.35 -15.42
CA ASP A 535 -1.42 -13.05 -16.01
C ASP A 535 -2.57 -12.64 -16.93
N GLU A 536 -3.20 -11.51 -16.64
CA GLU A 536 -4.37 -11.05 -17.40
C GLU A 536 -4.02 -10.50 -18.80
N GLU A 537 -2.76 -10.06 -19.01
CA GLU A 537 -2.33 -9.55 -20.31
C GLU A 537 -2.19 -10.70 -21.32
N SER A 538 -1.47 -11.75 -20.94
CA SER A 538 -1.31 -12.97 -21.75
C SER A 538 -2.53 -13.89 -21.67
N LYS A 539 -3.36 -13.76 -20.62
CA LYS A 539 -4.49 -14.64 -20.26
C LYS A 539 -4.09 -16.09 -20.04
N ASP A 540 -2.89 -16.29 -19.52
CA ASP A 540 -2.30 -17.61 -19.32
C ASP A 540 -1.77 -17.77 -17.89
N TRP A 541 -1.45 -19.02 -17.51
CA TRP A 541 -0.89 -19.37 -16.22
C TRP A 541 0.62 -19.63 -16.33
N PHE A 542 1.34 -19.31 -15.27
CA PHE A 542 2.80 -19.48 -15.17
C PHE A 542 3.16 -20.09 -13.82
N ASP A 543 4.10 -21.04 -13.83
CA ASP A 543 4.70 -21.56 -12.61
C ASP A 543 5.63 -20.51 -11.98
N VAL A 544 5.73 -20.53 -10.66
CA VAL A 544 6.72 -19.78 -9.87
C VAL A 544 7.36 -20.71 -8.86
N GLN A 545 8.40 -20.23 -8.17
CA GLN A 545 9.09 -21.01 -7.15
C GLN A 545 8.09 -21.55 -6.11
N ASP A 546 8.18 -22.83 -5.82
CA ASP A 546 7.38 -23.51 -4.82
C ASP A 546 7.70 -23.01 -3.40
N MET A 547 6.72 -23.05 -2.49
CA MET A 547 6.96 -22.83 -1.06
C MET A 547 7.97 -23.84 -0.50
N ASN A 548 8.67 -23.47 0.56
CA ASN A 548 9.58 -24.40 1.25
C ASN A 548 8.82 -25.53 1.98
N VAL A 549 7.52 -25.34 2.26
CA VAL A 549 6.70 -26.30 3.01
C VAL A 549 5.41 -26.61 2.28
N PHE A 550 5.12 -27.90 2.10
CA PHE A 550 3.82 -28.38 1.62
C PHE A 550 2.71 -28.01 2.60
N ARG A 551 1.70 -27.23 2.17
CA ARG A 551 0.61 -26.75 3.03
C ARG A 551 -0.71 -26.64 2.28
N SER A 552 -1.79 -27.06 2.96
CA SER A 552 -3.17 -26.75 2.58
C SER A 552 -3.85 -25.99 3.70
N ALA A 553 -5.02 -25.44 3.47
CA ALA A 553 -5.78 -24.67 4.46
C ALA A 553 -4.99 -23.51 5.09
N LEU A 554 -4.01 -23.00 4.35
CA LEU A 554 -3.30 -21.76 4.64
C LEU A 554 -4.13 -20.57 4.18
N SER A 555 -3.79 -19.40 4.68
CA SER A 555 -4.35 -18.14 4.20
C SER A 555 -3.25 -17.16 3.83
N CYS A 556 -3.50 -16.32 2.83
CA CYS A 556 -2.54 -15.35 2.33
C CYS A 556 -3.08 -13.93 2.47
N CYS A 557 -2.16 -12.97 2.51
CA CYS A 557 -2.42 -11.56 2.26
C CYS A 557 -1.21 -10.93 1.58
N VAL A 558 -1.41 -9.78 0.94
CA VAL A 558 -0.33 -8.98 0.36
C VAL A 558 -0.03 -7.81 1.27
N ILE A 559 1.25 -7.63 1.58
CA ILE A 559 1.75 -6.50 2.37
C ILE A 559 2.54 -5.60 1.43
N SER A 560 2.23 -4.31 1.41
CA SER A 560 2.88 -3.33 0.53
C SER A 560 3.48 -2.17 1.30
N GLY A 561 4.57 -1.61 0.78
CA GLY A 561 5.17 -0.38 1.27
C GLY A 561 5.90 -0.49 2.62
N LEU A 562 6.38 -1.68 2.99
CA LEU A 562 7.15 -1.87 4.21
C LEU A 562 8.52 -1.18 4.11
N PRO A 563 8.89 -0.32 5.07
CA PRO A 563 10.22 0.29 5.10
C PRO A 563 11.33 -0.71 5.44
N ASN A 564 11.00 -1.81 6.14
CA ASN A 564 11.90 -2.90 6.50
C ASN A 564 11.69 -4.15 5.64
N ILE A 565 11.39 -3.97 4.35
CA ILE A 565 11.09 -5.07 3.41
C ILE A 565 12.19 -6.13 3.34
N THR A 566 13.44 -5.75 3.57
CA THR A 566 14.61 -6.64 3.62
C THR A 566 14.53 -7.71 4.72
N ASP A 567 13.78 -7.47 5.79
CA ASP A 567 13.55 -8.47 6.85
C ASP A 567 12.72 -9.65 6.32
N TYR A 568 11.94 -9.41 5.28
CA TYR A 568 10.96 -10.33 4.67
C TYR A 568 11.41 -10.93 3.34
N THR A 569 12.58 -10.56 2.85
CA THR A 569 13.17 -11.07 1.60
C THR A 569 14.52 -11.72 1.89
N ILE A 570 14.93 -12.66 1.03
CA ILE A 570 16.29 -13.19 1.06
C ILE A 570 17.19 -12.09 0.52
N ALA A 571 18.31 -11.82 1.19
CA ALA A 571 19.27 -10.86 0.68
C ALA A 571 19.91 -11.38 -0.62
N TYR A 572 20.09 -10.52 -1.61
CA TYR A 572 20.72 -10.90 -2.87
C TYR A 572 22.15 -11.44 -2.64
N ASP A 573 22.85 -10.83 -1.69
CA ASP A 573 24.22 -11.22 -1.33
C ASP A 573 24.30 -12.62 -0.69
N ASP A 574 23.19 -13.17 -0.17
CA ASP A 574 23.12 -14.55 0.36
C ASP A 574 23.13 -15.61 -0.75
N PHE A 575 23.00 -15.21 -2.03
CA PHE A 575 23.11 -16.08 -3.21
C PHE A 575 24.51 -16.05 -3.87
N LEU A 576 25.39 -15.14 -3.45
CA LEU A 576 26.76 -14.99 -3.94
C LEU A 576 27.73 -15.82 -3.12
#